data_e59730a1c7d921c84a44591495efee75
#
_entry.id   e59730a1c7d921c84a44591495efee75
#
_cell.length_a   1.000
_cell.length_b   1.000
_cell.length_c   1.000
_cell.angle_alpha   90.00
_cell.angle_beta   90.00
_cell.angle_gamma   90.00
#
_symmetry.space_group_name_H-M   'P 1'
#
loop_
_entity.id
_entity.type
_entity.pdbx_description
1 polymer ?
#
loop_
_entity_poly.entity_id
_entity_poly.type
_entity_poly.pdbx_seq_one_letter_code
_entity_poly.pdbx_strand_id
1 'polypeptide(L)'
;MNMRAMIVGFWLALASLGAQAATYNFVVQPILPPDQTREAFEPLTKYLSQQTGHDIKLVTAINFLTYWETMKKGSQYDLILDAAHLTDYRLQRMNYKVLAKRADVVSYSLVTGENADILEARELIGKSVASIGSPSLGMLRVEEMFPNPLRQPAIVEVNNSIDSIQKVLDGKAIGAMVPTPLVGAYPQLITITTTDQVPHTAISASPRVPADVQNAIRNALVNASNTPAGQKMLEAINFPSFEATSAKTYNGYAKLLEGTWGY
;
A
#
# COMPACT_ATOMS: atom_id res chain seq x y z
N MET A 1 62.18 55.12 -3.59
CA MET A 1 62.10 53.81 -2.88
C MET A 1 60.67 53.34 -3.00
N ASN A 2 60.39 52.46 -3.96
CA ASN A 2 59.03 52.07 -4.39
C ASN A 2 58.66 50.75 -3.71
N MET A 3 57.65 50.81 -2.87
CA MET A 3 57.09 49.63 -2.20
C MET A 3 55.84 49.23 -2.98
N ARG A 4 55.95 48.14 -3.76
CA ARG A 4 54.85 47.52 -4.50
C ARG A 4 54.06 46.64 -3.54
N ALA A 5 52.81 47.04 -3.25
CA ALA A 5 51.86 46.22 -2.53
C ALA A 5 51.34 45.09 -3.43
N MET A 6 51.59 43.84 -3.01
CA MET A 6 51.13 42.63 -3.69
C MET A 6 49.79 42.23 -3.10
N ILE A 7 48.69 42.46 -3.83
CA ILE A 7 47.33 42.04 -3.46
C ILE A 7 47.19 40.59 -3.88
N VAL A 8 47.19 39.68 -2.91
CA VAL A 8 46.87 38.26 -3.09
C VAL A 8 45.35 38.11 -3.02
N GLY A 9 44.75 37.95 -4.18
CA GLY A 9 43.32 37.64 -4.29
C GLY A 9 43.06 36.19 -3.88
N PHE A 10 42.39 35.99 -2.74
CA PHE A 10 41.91 34.69 -2.28
C PHE A 10 40.59 34.35 -2.98
N TRP A 11 40.64 33.52 -4.03
CA TRP A 11 39.46 32.97 -4.68
C TRP A 11 38.91 31.86 -3.77
N LEU A 12 37.82 32.16 -3.00
CA LEU A 12 36.99 31.11 -2.40
C LEU A 12 36.19 30.43 -3.52
N ALA A 13 36.69 29.27 -3.96
CA ALA A 13 35.89 28.34 -4.75
C ALA A 13 34.81 27.77 -3.81
N LEU A 14 33.59 28.33 -3.82
CA LEU A 14 32.43 27.67 -3.28
C LEU A 14 32.19 26.42 -4.15
N ALA A 15 32.68 25.27 -3.67
CA ALA A 15 32.23 23.98 -4.14
C ALA A 15 30.75 23.84 -3.75
N SER A 16 29.84 24.23 -4.64
CA SER A 16 28.44 23.81 -4.56
C SER A 16 28.44 22.28 -4.67
N LEU A 17 28.36 21.61 -3.54
CA LEU A 17 27.97 20.20 -3.47
C LEU A 17 26.52 20.15 -4.00
N GLY A 18 26.39 20.06 -5.32
CA GLY A 18 25.10 19.76 -5.95
C GLY A 18 24.64 18.42 -5.37
N ALA A 19 23.57 18.42 -4.61
CA ALA A 19 22.93 17.20 -4.16
C ALA A 19 22.64 16.37 -5.42
N GLN A 20 23.37 15.28 -5.62
CA GLN A 20 23.17 14.40 -6.76
C GLN A 20 21.80 13.74 -6.62
N ALA A 21 20.96 13.87 -7.64
CA ALA A 21 19.66 13.23 -7.68
C ALA A 21 19.83 11.71 -7.54
N ALA A 22 19.34 11.13 -6.45
CA ALA A 22 19.34 9.69 -6.22
C ALA A 22 18.06 9.07 -6.79
N THR A 23 18.13 7.78 -7.14
CA THR A 23 16.95 7.01 -7.57
C THR A 23 16.46 6.14 -6.42
N TYR A 24 15.15 6.16 -6.14
CA TYR A 24 14.48 5.32 -5.15
C TYR A 24 13.35 4.52 -5.78
N ASN A 25 13.36 3.21 -5.57
CA ASN A 25 12.29 2.33 -6.05
C ASN A 25 11.08 2.41 -5.12
N PHE A 26 9.95 2.83 -5.69
CA PHE A 26 8.64 2.88 -5.03
C PHE A 26 7.78 1.72 -5.51
N VAL A 27 7.24 0.92 -4.60
CA VAL A 27 6.31 -0.17 -4.92
C VAL A 27 4.96 0.07 -4.25
N VAL A 28 3.90 -0.31 -4.95
CA VAL A 28 2.54 -0.40 -4.40
C VAL A 28 2.18 -1.88 -4.26
N GLN A 29 1.48 -2.25 -3.18
CA GLN A 29 0.96 -3.61 -3.03
C GLN A 29 0.14 -4.01 -4.28
N PRO A 30 0.27 -5.26 -4.77
CA PRO A 30 -0.29 -5.68 -6.06
C PRO A 30 -1.79 -6.00 -5.97
N ILE A 31 -2.62 -4.97 -5.77
CA ILE A 31 -4.09 -5.04 -5.82
C ILE A 31 -4.64 -4.87 -7.23
N LEU A 32 -3.81 -4.46 -8.16
CA LEU A 32 -4.07 -4.29 -9.59
C LEU A 32 -2.98 -5.00 -10.39
N PRO A 33 -3.26 -5.41 -11.63
CA PRO A 33 -2.23 -5.87 -12.56
C PRO A 33 -1.12 -4.83 -12.76
N PRO A 34 0.12 -5.24 -13.12
CA PRO A 34 1.27 -4.33 -13.20
C PRO A 34 1.06 -3.08 -14.06
N ASP A 35 0.41 -3.20 -15.21
CA ASP A 35 0.20 -2.05 -16.11
C ASP A 35 -0.84 -1.08 -15.54
N GLN A 36 -1.93 -1.61 -14.97
CA GLN A 36 -2.92 -0.78 -14.26
C GLN A 36 -2.34 -0.13 -13.00
N THR A 37 -1.45 -0.83 -12.29
CA THR A 37 -0.71 -0.24 -11.15
C THR A 37 0.14 0.94 -11.60
N ARG A 38 0.82 0.83 -12.77
CA ARG A 38 1.60 1.95 -13.33
C ARG A 38 0.69 3.13 -13.66
N GLU A 39 -0.37 2.90 -14.40
CA GLU A 39 -1.32 3.95 -14.79
C GLU A 39 -1.89 4.66 -13.56
N ALA A 40 -2.32 3.90 -12.54
CA ALA A 40 -2.94 4.44 -11.34
C ALA A 40 -1.96 5.22 -10.43
N PHE A 41 -0.69 4.81 -10.31
CA PHE A 41 0.22 5.36 -9.30
C PHE A 41 1.44 6.12 -9.85
N GLU A 42 1.65 6.14 -11.16
CA GLU A 42 2.68 6.99 -11.76
C GLU A 42 2.51 8.50 -11.44
N PRO A 43 1.28 9.05 -11.34
CA PRO A 43 1.08 10.43 -10.88
C PRO A 43 1.69 10.70 -9.49
N LEU A 44 1.62 9.74 -8.56
CA LEU A 44 2.20 9.87 -7.23
C LEU A 44 3.73 9.94 -7.28
N THR A 45 4.37 9.02 -8.00
CA THR A 45 5.83 9.00 -8.09
C THR A 45 6.39 10.21 -8.84
N LYS A 46 5.72 10.68 -9.89
CA LYS A 46 6.05 11.94 -10.58
C LYS A 46 5.95 13.14 -9.66
N TYR A 47 4.86 13.23 -8.87
CA TYR A 47 4.70 14.29 -7.88
C TYR A 47 5.82 14.27 -6.84
N LEU A 48 6.12 13.10 -6.26
CA LEU A 48 7.18 12.96 -5.26
C LEU A 48 8.55 13.30 -5.85
N SER A 49 8.85 12.90 -7.09
CA SER A 49 10.10 13.27 -7.76
C SER A 49 10.24 14.77 -7.90
N GLN A 50 9.18 15.47 -8.30
CA GLN A 50 9.18 16.94 -8.42
C GLN A 50 9.38 17.64 -7.08
N GLN A 51 8.76 17.11 -6.00
CA GLN A 51 8.84 17.72 -4.67
C GLN A 51 10.16 17.47 -3.95
N THR A 52 10.85 16.39 -4.28
CA THR A 52 12.09 15.98 -3.59
C THR A 52 13.36 16.27 -4.38
N GLY A 53 13.26 16.49 -5.69
CA GLY A 53 14.42 16.59 -6.57
C GLY A 53 15.14 15.27 -6.82
N HIS A 54 14.54 14.14 -6.42
CA HIS A 54 15.07 12.79 -6.63
C HIS A 54 14.23 12.02 -7.65
N ASP A 55 14.78 10.97 -8.23
CA ASP A 55 14.05 10.07 -9.14
C ASP A 55 13.31 9.00 -8.33
N ILE A 56 11.99 9.17 -8.13
CA ILE A 56 11.13 8.18 -7.47
C ILE A 56 10.53 7.29 -8.55
N LYS A 57 11.09 6.09 -8.70
CA LYS A 57 10.76 5.16 -9.78
C LYS A 57 9.72 4.15 -9.34
N LEU A 58 8.55 4.14 -9.99
CA LEU A 58 7.53 3.12 -9.73
C LEU A 58 7.99 1.76 -10.25
N VAL A 59 8.01 0.77 -9.36
CA VAL A 59 8.22 -0.65 -9.67
C VAL A 59 6.99 -1.44 -9.29
N THR A 60 6.71 -2.55 -9.98
CA THR A 60 5.50 -3.35 -9.78
C THR A 60 5.83 -4.79 -9.41
N ALA A 61 4.96 -5.43 -8.64
CA ALA A 61 4.99 -6.86 -8.38
C ALA A 61 3.81 -7.55 -9.09
N ILE A 62 4.00 -8.79 -9.52
CA ILE A 62 2.98 -9.53 -10.29
C ILE A 62 1.82 -10.01 -9.41
N ASN A 63 2.12 -10.37 -8.14
CA ASN A 63 1.15 -10.85 -7.17
C ASN A 63 1.68 -10.66 -5.74
N PHE A 64 0.83 -10.92 -4.73
CA PHE A 64 1.19 -10.76 -3.34
C PHE A 64 2.30 -11.69 -2.87
N LEU A 65 2.41 -12.90 -3.39
CA LEU A 65 3.47 -13.84 -3.02
C LEU A 65 4.85 -13.30 -3.46
N THR A 66 4.97 -12.89 -4.73
CA THR A 66 6.21 -12.29 -5.26
C THR A 66 6.56 -10.99 -4.54
N TYR A 67 5.54 -10.17 -4.24
CA TYR A 67 5.71 -8.94 -3.48
C TYR A 67 6.26 -9.22 -2.08
N TRP A 68 5.65 -10.17 -1.34
CA TRP A 68 6.03 -10.60 -0.01
C TRP A 68 7.48 -11.10 0.05
N GLU A 69 7.83 -12.02 -0.86
CA GLU A 69 9.18 -12.57 -0.96
C GLU A 69 10.23 -11.50 -1.26
N THR A 70 9.91 -10.56 -2.15
CA THR A 70 10.83 -9.48 -2.54
C THR A 70 10.97 -8.46 -1.42
N MET A 71 9.87 -8.09 -0.77
CA MET A 71 9.86 -7.16 0.34
C MET A 71 10.71 -7.67 1.52
N LYS A 72 10.57 -8.96 1.89
CA LYS A 72 11.35 -9.56 2.98
C LYS A 72 12.87 -9.51 2.75
N LYS A 73 13.32 -9.55 1.51
CA LYS A 73 14.75 -9.41 1.17
C LYS A 73 15.31 -8.02 1.49
N GLY A 74 14.47 -7.00 1.58
CA GLY A 74 14.82 -5.65 2.05
C GLY A 74 15.70 -4.82 1.11
N SER A 75 16.04 -5.32 -0.08
CA SER A 75 17.05 -4.70 -0.96
C SER A 75 16.48 -4.02 -2.21
N GLN A 76 15.25 -4.32 -2.62
CA GLN A 76 14.70 -3.87 -3.90
C GLN A 76 13.74 -2.68 -3.79
N TYR A 77 13.06 -2.54 -2.65
CA TYR A 77 12.06 -1.50 -2.44
C TYR A 77 12.57 -0.48 -1.42
N ASP A 78 12.61 0.79 -1.81
CA ASP A 78 13.03 1.89 -0.95
C ASP A 78 11.83 2.56 -0.28
N LEU A 79 10.74 2.71 -1.04
CA LEU A 79 9.47 3.27 -0.61
C LEU A 79 8.36 2.27 -0.91
N ILE A 80 7.43 2.10 0.01
CA ILE A 80 6.36 1.10 -0.10
C ILE A 80 5.03 1.70 0.31
N LEU A 81 4.00 1.54 -0.54
CA LEU A 81 2.61 1.85 -0.23
C LEU A 81 1.82 0.56 -0.10
N ASP A 82 1.42 0.20 1.13
CA ASP A 82 0.65 -1.00 1.39
C ASP A 82 -0.18 -0.96 2.68
N ALA A 83 -0.90 -2.05 2.95
CA ALA A 83 -1.86 -2.18 4.03
C ALA A 83 -1.19 -2.31 5.42
N ALA A 84 -2.00 -2.10 6.46
CA ALA A 84 -1.57 -1.97 7.85
C ALA A 84 -0.71 -3.14 8.36
N HIS A 85 -1.06 -4.39 8.05
CA HIS A 85 -0.35 -5.58 8.51
C HIS A 85 1.07 -5.69 7.93
N LEU A 86 1.25 -5.36 6.66
CA LEU A 86 2.55 -5.34 5.99
C LEU A 86 3.40 -4.14 6.44
N THR A 87 2.76 -2.98 6.61
CA THR A 87 3.41 -1.80 7.19
C THR A 87 3.94 -2.11 8.59
N ASP A 88 3.12 -2.67 9.48
CA ASP A 88 3.52 -3.02 10.86
C ASP A 88 4.67 -4.05 10.87
N TYR A 89 4.61 -5.08 10.04
CA TYR A 89 5.68 -6.05 9.89
C TYR A 89 7.03 -5.39 9.61
N ARG A 90 7.09 -4.45 8.66
CA ARG A 90 8.35 -3.77 8.32
C ARG A 90 8.83 -2.81 9.41
N LEU A 91 7.91 -2.14 10.08
CA LEU A 91 8.27 -1.27 11.21
C LEU A 91 8.92 -2.08 12.33
N GLN A 92 8.39 -3.27 12.64
CA GLN A 92 8.89 -4.13 13.71
C GLN A 92 10.17 -4.89 13.34
N ARG A 93 10.28 -5.39 12.11
CA ARG A 93 11.32 -6.36 11.73
C ARG A 93 12.38 -5.86 10.76
N MET A 94 12.14 -4.74 10.10
CA MET A 94 13.01 -4.27 9.01
C MET A 94 13.47 -2.81 9.17
N ASN A 95 13.22 -2.19 10.33
CA ASN A 95 13.58 -0.80 10.64
C ASN A 95 13.07 0.24 9.63
N TYR A 96 11.96 -0.06 8.95
CA TYR A 96 11.30 0.93 8.11
C TYR A 96 10.69 2.03 8.97
N LYS A 97 10.47 3.21 8.37
CA LYS A 97 9.73 4.31 8.98
C LYS A 97 8.48 4.61 8.17
N VAL A 98 7.35 4.71 8.84
CA VAL A 98 6.12 5.18 8.20
C VAL A 98 6.19 6.69 8.03
N LEU A 99 5.86 7.19 6.84
CA LEU A 99 5.96 8.61 6.47
C LEU A 99 4.60 9.29 6.51
N ALA A 100 3.61 8.72 5.85
CA ALA A 100 2.25 9.22 5.80
C ALA A 100 1.29 8.06 5.52
N LYS A 101 0.01 8.22 5.89
CA LYS A 101 -1.05 7.26 5.55
C LYS A 101 -2.15 7.94 4.74
N ARG A 102 -2.91 7.17 3.99
CA ARG A 102 -4.19 7.61 3.45
C ARG A 102 -5.12 7.98 4.61
N ALA A 103 -5.85 9.08 4.50
CA ALA A 103 -6.59 9.68 5.62
C ALA A 103 -7.74 8.82 6.15
N ASP A 104 -8.39 8.06 5.27
CA ASP A 104 -9.51 7.21 5.65
C ASP A 104 -9.08 5.89 6.32
N VAL A 105 -10.06 5.09 6.69
CA VAL A 105 -9.90 3.72 7.19
C VAL A 105 -10.46 2.73 6.18
N VAL A 106 -10.12 1.45 6.33
CA VAL A 106 -10.65 0.39 5.47
C VAL A 106 -11.22 -0.75 6.30
N SER A 107 -12.35 -1.27 5.88
CA SER A 107 -12.92 -2.56 6.31
C SER A 107 -13.16 -3.43 5.09
N TYR A 108 -13.38 -4.71 5.33
CA TYR A 108 -13.71 -5.68 4.30
C TYR A 108 -15.08 -6.28 4.59
N SER A 109 -15.84 -6.53 3.54
CA SER A 109 -17.13 -7.20 3.62
C SER A 109 -17.05 -8.56 2.96
N LEU A 110 -17.54 -9.57 3.68
CA LEU A 110 -17.87 -10.87 3.12
C LEU A 110 -19.24 -10.75 2.48
N VAL A 111 -19.31 -10.91 1.18
CA VAL A 111 -20.53 -10.73 0.39
C VAL A 111 -20.88 -12.00 -0.36
N THR A 112 -22.18 -12.16 -0.70
CA THR A 112 -22.72 -13.20 -1.57
C THR A 112 -23.62 -12.58 -2.64
N GLY A 113 -24.01 -13.35 -3.65
CA GLY A 113 -25.10 -12.95 -4.54
C GLY A 113 -26.46 -13.07 -3.84
N GLU A 114 -27.45 -12.31 -4.28
CA GLU A 114 -28.80 -12.27 -3.71
C GLU A 114 -29.51 -13.64 -3.67
N ASN A 115 -29.16 -14.56 -4.58
CA ASN A 115 -29.77 -15.89 -4.70
C ASN A 115 -28.95 -17.00 -3.98
N ALA A 116 -27.95 -16.64 -3.19
CA ALA A 116 -27.06 -17.63 -2.59
C ALA A 116 -27.65 -18.34 -1.34
N ASP A 117 -28.73 -17.83 -0.77
CA ASP A 117 -29.37 -18.33 0.46
C ASP A 117 -28.37 -18.55 1.61
N ILE A 118 -27.51 -17.55 1.83
CA ILE A 118 -26.48 -17.50 2.88
C ILE A 118 -26.83 -16.35 3.82
N LEU A 119 -27.00 -16.65 5.10
CA LEU A 119 -27.31 -15.67 6.14
C LEU A 119 -26.13 -15.40 7.08
N GLU A 120 -25.27 -16.38 7.25
CA GLU A 120 -24.13 -16.30 8.17
C GLU A 120 -22.84 -16.80 7.53
N ALA A 121 -21.70 -16.22 7.96
CA ALA A 121 -20.39 -16.59 7.43
C ALA A 121 -20.08 -18.10 7.52
N ARG A 122 -20.49 -18.76 8.63
CA ARG A 122 -20.27 -20.21 8.83
C ARG A 122 -20.89 -21.10 7.75
N GLU A 123 -21.90 -20.62 7.05
CA GLU A 123 -22.59 -21.38 5.97
C GLU A 123 -21.74 -21.44 4.69
N LEU A 124 -20.67 -20.64 4.63
CA LEU A 124 -19.67 -20.69 3.55
C LEU A 124 -18.61 -21.77 3.76
N ILE A 125 -18.59 -22.46 4.89
CA ILE A 125 -17.66 -23.58 5.12
C ILE A 125 -17.90 -24.65 4.04
N GLY A 126 -16.84 -25.03 3.31
CA GLY A 126 -16.88 -25.96 2.20
C GLY A 126 -17.47 -25.40 0.89
N LYS A 127 -17.93 -24.17 0.89
CA LYS A 127 -18.35 -23.44 -0.35
C LYS A 127 -17.18 -22.58 -0.85
N SER A 128 -17.34 -22.00 -2.05
CA SER A 128 -16.29 -21.17 -2.67
C SER A 128 -16.40 -19.70 -2.27
N VAL A 129 -15.27 -19.09 -1.91
CA VAL A 129 -15.13 -17.66 -1.64
C VAL A 129 -14.00 -17.07 -2.48
N ALA A 130 -14.30 -16.08 -3.29
CA ALA A 130 -13.31 -15.38 -4.11
C ALA A 130 -12.58 -14.32 -3.27
N SER A 131 -11.25 -14.29 -3.37
CA SER A 131 -10.39 -13.28 -2.72
C SER A 131 -9.08 -13.12 -3.46
N ILE A 132 -8.45 -11.96 -3.32
CA ILE A 132 -7.04 -11.81 -3.71
C ILE A 132 -6.21 -12.72 -2.81
N GLY A 133 -5.21 -13.40 -3.38
CA GLY A 133 -4.39 -14.38 -2.67
C GLY A 133 -3.59 -13.84 -1.48
N SER A 134 -3.15 -14.75 -0.61
CA SER A 134 -2.32 -14.43 0.56
C SER A 134 -0.96 -13.83 0.14
N PRO A 135 -0.41 -12.87 0.91
CA PRO A 135 -0.92 -12.29 2.14
C PRO A 135 -1.71 -10.97 1.96
N SER A 136 -2.65 -10.93 1.04
CA SER A 136 -3.54 -9.75 0.94
C SER A 136 -4.39 -9.61 2.21
N LEU A 137 -4.78 -8.37 2.54
CA LEU A 137 -5.62 -8.14 3.72
C LEU A 137 -6.97 -8.84 3.60
N GLY A 138 -7.55 -8.91 2.39
CA GLY A 138 -8.79 -9.65 2.14
C GLY A 138 -8.67 -11.12 2.51
N MET A 139 -7.61 -11.81 2.05
CA MET A 139 -7.40 -13.22 2.37
C MET A 139 -7.16 -13.45 3.85
N LEU A 140 -6.34 -12.61 4.48
CA LEU A 140 -6.08 -12.72 5.93
C LEU A 140 -7.36 -12.52 6.76
N ARG A 141 -8.30 -11.69 6.29
CA ARG A 141 -9.63 -11.56 6.93
C ARG A 141 -10.49 -12.80 6.75
N VAL A 142 -10.39 -13.51 5.63
CA VAL A 142 -11.04 -14.83 5.49
C VAL A 142 -10.43 -15.83 6.47
N GLU A 143 -9.12 -15.90 6.56
CA GLU A 143 -8.41 -16.81 7.48
C GLU A 143 -8.77 -16.52 8.95
N GLU A 144 -8.87 -15.24 9.33
CA GLU A 144 -9.30 -14.82 10.67
C GLU A 144 -10.76 -15.23 10.97
N MET A 145 -11.67 -15.13 10.00
CA MET A 145 -13.06 -15.56 10.15
C MET A 145 -13.21 -17.09 10.23
N PHE A 146 -12.30 -17.82 9.59
CA PHE A 146 -12.33 -19.29 9.53
C PHE A 146 -11.01 -19.88 10.03
N PRO A 147 -10.72 -19.78 11.35
CA PRO A 147 -9.40 -20.12 11.88
C PRO A 147 -9.10 -21.63 11.91
N ASN A 148 -10.09 -22.48 11.70
CA ASN A 148 -9.88 -23.93 11.61
C ASN A 148 -9.66 -24.34 10.15
N PRO A 149 -8.46 -24.79 9.74
CA PRO A 149 -8.14 -25.15 8.36
C PRO A 149 -9.03 -26.24 7.75
N LEU A 150 -9.63 -27.10 8.59
CA LEU A 150 -10.56 -28.16 8.16
C LEU A 150 -12.00 -27.65 7.99
N ARG A 151 -12.27 -26.41 8.34
CA ARG A 151 -13.59 -25.77 8.32
C ARG A 151 -13.50 -24.40 7.69
N GLN A 152 -12.92 -24.34 6.51
CA GLN A 152 -12.76 -23.12 5.72
C GLN A 152 -13.55 -23.21 4.42
N PRO A 153 -13.90 -22.09 3.79
CA PRO A 153 -14.33 -22.05 2.39
C PRO A 153 -13.19 -22.46 1.46
N ALA A 154 -13.53 -22.99 0.29
CA ALA A 154 -12.59 -23.18 -0.79
C ALA A 154 -12.27 -21.81 -1.43
N ILE A 155 -11.00 -21.42 -1.47
CA ILE A 155 -10.62 -20.11 -1.99
C ILE A 155 -10.50 -20.13 -3.51
N VAL A 156 -11.23 -19.22 -4.16
CA VAL A 156 -11.06 -18.88 -5.57
C VAL A 156 -10.16 -17.66 -5.64
N GLU A 157 -8.87 -17.89 -5.84
CA GLU A 157 -7.90 -16.80 -5.91
C GLU A 157 -8.08 -15.97 -7.19
N VAL A 158 -8.04 -14.65 -7.05
CA VAL A 158 -8.16 -13.68 -8.14
C VAL A 158 -7.10 -12.58 -8.02
N ASN A 159 -6.96 -11.78 -9.07
CA ASN A 159 -5.91 -10.76 -9.13
C ASN A 159 -6.33 -9.40 -8.54
N ASN A 160 -7.63 -9.13 -8.42
CA ASN A 160 -8.15 -7.85 -7.88
C ASN A 160 -9.56 -8.03 -7.31
N SER A 161 -10.03 -7.03 -6.55
CA SER A 161 -11.33 -7.10 -5.88
C SER A 161 -12.53 -7.06 -6.83
N ILE A 162 -12.40 -6.47 -8.01
CA ILE A 162 -13.47 -6.45 -9.02
C ILE A 162 -13.67 -7.86 -9.58
N ASP A 163 -12.57 -8.58 -9.83
CA ASP A 163 -12.65 -9.99 -10.25
C ASP A 163 -13.31 -10.86 -9.16
N SER A 164 -13.06 -10.57 -7.86
CA SER A 164 -13.75 -11.26 -6.76
C SER A 164 -15.27 -11.09 -6.87
N ILE A 165 -15.74 -9.87 -7.07
CA ILE A 165 -17.16 -9.55 -7.25
C ILE A 165 -17.70 -10.26 -8.49
N GLN A 166 -16.99 -10.18 -9.61
CA GLN A 166 -17.42 -10.80 -10.86
C GLN A 166 -17.58 -12.33 -10.74
N LYS A 167 -16.70 -13.00 -9.96
CA LYS A 167 -16.84 -14.44 -9.68
C LYS A 167 -18.17 -14.76 -8.99
N VAL A 168 -18.63 -13.90 -8.08
CA VAL A 168 -19.93 -14.08 -7.41
C VAL A 168 -21.08 -13.84 -8.39
N LEU A 169 -21.03 -12.76 -9.15
CA LEU A 169 -22.08 -12.41 -10.13
C LEU A 169 -22.22 -13.45 -11.24
N ASP A 170 -21.11 -14.06 -11.64
CA ASP A 170 -21.07 -15.15 -12.63
C ASP A 170 -21.46 -16.53 -12.05
N GLY A 171 -21.73 -16.65 -10.73
CA GLY A 171 -21.97 -17.92 -10.05
C GLY A 171 -20.76 -18.84 -9.96
N LYS A 172 -19.53 -18.33 -10.19
CA LYS A 172 -18.25 -19.07 -10.11
C LYS A 172 -17.70 -19.13 -8.68
N ALA A 173 -18.20 -18.29 -7.78
CA ALA A 173 -18.00 -18.35 -6.33
C ALA A 173 -19.31 -18.04 -5.63
N ILE A 174 -19.52 -18.63 -4.45
CA ILE A 174 -20.72 -18.37 -3.64
C ILE A 174 -20.58 -17.05 -2.90
N GLY A 175 -19.38 -16.70 -2.44
CA GLY A 175 -19.09 -15.43 -1.78
C GLY A 175 -17.79 -14.80 -2.24
N ALA A 176 -17.56 -13.58 -1.80
CA ALA A 176 -16.31 -12.86 -2.01
C ALA A 176 -15.94 -12.04 -0.78
N MET A 177 -14.63 -11.87 -0.54
CA MET A 177 -14.09 -10.93 0.43
C MET A 177 -13.56 -9.71 -0.30
N VAL A 178 -14.18 -8.55 -0.09
CA VAL A 178 -13.88 -7.31 -0.82
C VAL A 178 -13.83 -6.11 0.09
N PRO A 179 -13.09 -5.03 -0.26
CA PRO A 179 -13.17 -3.76 0.47
C PRO A 179 -14.60 -3.25 0.53
N THR A 180 -15.07 -2.92 1.74
CA THR A 180 -16.44 -2.49 2.00
C THR A 180 -16.93 -1.35 1.09
N PRO A 181 -16.10 -0.32 0.77
CA PRO A 181 -16.56 0.76 -0.11
C PRO A 181 -16.96 0.32 -1.53
N LEU A 182 -16.48 -0.84 -1.99
CA LEU A 182 -16.85 -1.34 -3.32
C LEU A 182 -18.27 -1.90 -3.37
N VAL A 183 -18.81 -2.40 -2.26
CA VAL A 183 -20.10 -3.09 -2.21
C VAL A 183 -21.23 -2.21 -2.70
N GLY A 184 -21.22 -0.93 -2.35
CA GLY A 184 -22.26 0.03 -2.73
C GLY A 184 -22.47 0.23 -4.24
N ALA A 185 -21.47 -0.12 -5.06
CA ALA A 185 -21.59 -0.06 -6.51
C ALA A 185 -22.25 -1.31 -7.14
N TYR A 186 -22.55 -2.34 -6.33
CA TYR A 186 -23.06 -3.63 -6.78
C TYR A 186 -24.31 -4.04 -5.98
N PRO A 187 -25.51 -3.51 -6.30
CA PRO A 187 -26.74 -3.75 -5.53
C PRO A 187 -27.19 -5.22 -5.52
N GLN A 188 -26.63 -6.07 -6.39
CA GLN A 188 -26.91 -7.51 -6.44
C GLN A 188 -26.16 -8.31 -5.35
N LEU A 189 -25.27 -7.63 -4.60
CA LEU A 189 -24.52 -8.27 -3.51
C LEU A 189 -25.22 -8.09 -2.17
N ILE A 190 -25.26 -9.17 -1.40
CA ILE A 190 -25.72 -9.16 -0.01
C ILE A 190 -24.48 -9.21 0.91
N THR A 191 -24.39 -8.26 1.82
CA THR A 191 -23.33 -8.26 2.85
C THR A 191 -23.71 -9.22 3.96
N ILE A 192 -22.90 -10.25 4.18
CA ILE A 192 -23.07 -11.23 5.26
C ILE A 192 -22.48 -10.69 6.56
N THR A 193 -21.27 -10.15 6.49
CA THR A 193 -20.59 -9.52 7.63
C THR A 193 -19.53 -8.55 7.16
N THR A 194 -19.17 -7.62 8.03
CA THR A 194 -18.09 -6.64 7.77
C THR A 194 -17.07 -6.72 8.90
N THR A 195 -15.80 -6.68 8.54
CA THR A 195 -14.68 -6.70 9.51
C THR A 195 -14.56 -5.37 10.24
N ASP A 196 -13.83 -5.37 11.35
CA ASP A 196 -13.38 -4.15 11.98
C ASP A 196 -12.58 -3.28 11.02
N GLN A 197 -12.69 -1.97 11.22
CA GLN A 197 -11.92 -0.99 10.48
C GLN A 197 -10.46 -1.01 10.93
N VAL A 198 -9.57 -0.88 9.96
CA VAL A 198 -8.12 -0.75 10.18
C VAL A 198 -7.61 0.53 9.51
N PRO A 199 -6.45 1.07 9.95
CA PRO A 199 -5.80 2.16 9.23
C PRO A 199 -5.61 1.77 7.77
N HIS A 200 -5.89 2.72 6.87
CA HIS A 200 -5.70 2.49 5.44
C HIS A 200 -4.21 2.37 5.10
N THR A 201 -3.90 2.16 3.83
CA THR A 201 -2.53 2.02 3.32
C THR A 201 -1.64 3.20 3.72
N ALA A 202 -0.38 2.90 3.99
CA ALA A 202 0.64 3.89 4.31
C ALA A 202 1.84 3.81 3.40
N ILE A 203 2.51 4.94 3.23
CA ILE A 203 3.84 5.00 2.63
C ILE A 203 4.87 4.87 3.75
N SER A 204 5.75 3.89 3.61
CA SER A 204 6.89 3.68 4.48
C SER A 204 8.19 3.70 3.69
N ALA A 205 9.28 4.12 4.34
CA ALA A 205 10.62 4.21 3.76
C ALA A 205 11.57 3.22 4.42
N SER A 206 12.41 2.59 3.61
CA SER A 206 13.49 1.74 4.07
C SER A 206 14.58 2.55 4.78
N PRO A 207 15.39 1.94 5.67
CA PRO A 207 16.51 2.63 6.32
C PRO A 207 17.60 3.12 5.34
N ARG A 208 17.57 2.69 4.07
CA ARG A 208 18.47 3.17 3.02
C ARG A 208 18.13 4.57 2.51
N VAL A 209 16.88 5.01 2.69
CA VAL A 209 16.45 6.37 2.30
C VAL A 209 16.95 7.34 3.36
N PRO A 210 17.75 8.37 3.03
CA PRO A 210 18.23 9.36 3.98
C PRO A 210 17.10 10.10 4.71
N ALA A 211 17.34 10.51 5.95
CA ALA A 211 16.31 11.11 6.81
C ALA A 211 15.75 12.43 6.25
N ASP A 212 16.55 13.23 5.59
CA ASP A 212 16.14 14.46 4.90
C ASP A 212 15.20 14.16 3.73
N VAL A 213 15.48 13.12 2.93
CA VAL A 213 14.60 12.65 1.85
C VAL A 213 13.29 12.10 2.41
N GLN A 214 13.35 11.30 3.47
CA GLN A 214 12.13 10.82 4.17
C GLN A 214 11.25 11.99 4.64
N ASN A 215 11.85 13.02 5.23
CA ASN A 215 11.14 14.21 5.67
C ASN A 215 10.57 15.02 4.49
N ALA A 216 11.29 15.16 3.40
CA ALA A 216 10.80 15.82 2.18
C ALA A 216 9.58 15.09 1.60
N ILE A 217 9.63 13.76 1.48
CA ILE A 217 8.50 12.92 1.02
C ILE A 217 7.30 13.07 1.97
N ARG A 218 7.51 12.94 3.28
CA ARG A 218 6.46 13.12 4.27
C ARG A 218 5.78 14.47 4.15
N ASN A 219 6.56 15.54 4.08
CA ASN A 219 6.03 16.90 3.97
C ASN A 219 5.26 17.10 2.65
N ALA A 220 5.76 16.58 1.54
CA ALA A 220 5.09 16.63 0.25
C ALA A 220 3.72 15.93 0.32
N LEU A 221 3.65 14.73 0.92
CA LEU A 221 2.40 13.96 1.04
C LEU A 221 1.37 14.65 1.96
N VAL A 222 1.78 15.03 3.18
CA VAL A 222 0.87 15.61 4.19
C VAL A 222 0.32 16.97 3.73
N ASN A 223 1.11 17.74 2.96
CA ASN A 223 0.68 19.01 2.43
C ASN A 223 0.08 18.95 1.02
N ALA A 224 -0.10 17.75 0.45
CA ALA A 224 -0.58 17.61 -0.94
C ALA A 224 -1.91 18.31 -1.17
N SER A 225 -2.87 18.20 -0.26
CA SER A 225 -4.19 18.86 -0.36
C SER A 225 -4.13 20.38 -0.36
N ASN A 226 -3.01 20.99 0.06
CA ASN A 226 -2.84 22.43 0.17
C ASN A 226 -2.21 23.05 -1.08
N THR A 227 -1.87 22.26 -2.09
CA THR A 227 -1.22 22.73 -3.31
C THR A 227 -1.94 22.24 -4.56
N PRO A 228 -2.02 23.06 -5.65
CA PRO A 228 -2.67 22.63 -6.90
C PRO A 228 -2.06 21.34 -7.50
N ALA A 229 -0.73 21.21 -7.43
CA ALA A 229 -0.03 20.00 -7.91
C ALA A 229 -0.38 18.76 -7.08
N GLY A 230 -0.46 18.90 -5.76
CA GLY A 230 -0.83 17.83 -4.86
C GLY A 230 -2.29 17.43 -4.99
N GLN A 231 -3.22 18.40 -5.13
CA GLN A 231 -4.64 18.12 -5.38
C GLN A 231 -4.84 17.33 -6.68
N LYS A 232 -4.18 17.74 -7.75
CA LYS A 232 -4.21 17.02 -9.05
C LYS A 232 -3.66 15.59 -8.91
N MET A 233 -2.58 15.40 -8.14
CA MET A 233 -2.03 14.07 -7.86
C MET A 233 -3.01 13.21 -7.06
N LEU A 234 -3.61 13.74 -5.98
CA LEU A 234 -4.58 13.04 -5.14
C LEU A 234 -5.82 12.60 -5.94
N GLU A 235 -6.34 13.48 -6.80
CA GLU A 235 -7.43 13.16 -7.71
C GLU A 235 -7.05 12.01 -8.66
N ALA A 236 -5.86 12.10 -9.28
CA ALA A 236 -5.39 11.10 -10.23
C ALA A 236 -5.22 9.70 -9.62
N ILE A 237 -4.79 9.61 -8.34
CA ILE A 237 -4.66 8.32 -7.63
C ILE A 237 -5.92 7.92 -6.85
N ASN A 238 -6.99 8.71 -6.93
CA ASN A 238 -8.25 8.51 -6.20
C ASN A 238 -8.05 8.39 -4.68
N PHE A 239 -7.25 9.28 -4.10
CA PHE A 239 -7.05 9.36 -2.64
C PHE A 239 -7.65 10.66 -2.11
N PRO A 240 -8.35 10.64 -0.95
CA PRO A 240 -8.91 11.85 -0.36
C PRO A 240 -7.80 12.81 0.10
N SER A 241 -6.81 12.29 0.78
CA SER A 241 -5.61 13.00 1.25
C SER A 241 -4.62 12.03 1.87
N PHE A 242 -3.44 12.53 2.18
CA PHE A 242 -2.50 11.89 3.11
C PHE A 242 -2.45 12.65 4.43
N GLU A 243 -2.28 11.93 5.52
CA GLU A 243 -2.10 12.51 6.86
C GLU A 243 -0.87 11.96 7.56
N ALA A 244 -0.36 12.74 8.52
CA ALA A 244 0.75 12.33 9.35
C ALA A 244 0.36 11.10 10.19
N THR A 245 1.30 10.18 10.35
CA THR A 245 1.09 8.96 11.13
C THR A 245 2.36 8.55 11.87
N SER A 246 2.25 7.55 12.73
CA SER A 246 3.37 7.00 13.49
C SER A 246 3.30 5.48 13.55
N ALA A 247 4.38 4.84 13.99
CA ALA A 247 4.42 3.39 14.21
C ALA A 247 3.30 2.92 15.17
N LYS A 248 2.90 3.74 16.14
CA LYS A 248 1.84 3.40 17.09
C LYS A 248 0.50 3.09 16.40
N THR A 249 0.21 3.77 15.28
CA THR A 249 -1.02 3.56 14.50
C THR A 249 -1.11 2.15 13.93
N TYR A 250 0.02 1.52 13.63
CA TYR A 250 0.11 0.22 12.98
C TYR A 250 0.44 -0.94 13.93
N ASN A 251 0.74 -0.64 15.19
CA ASN A 251 1.17 -1.64 16.17
C ASN A 251 0.12 -2.74 16.39
N GLY A 252 0.52 -3.99 16.20
CA GLY A 252 -0.28 -5.20 16.40
C GLY A 252 -0.97 -5.74 15.15
N TYR A 253 -0.96 -5.02 14.02
CA TYR A 253 -1.59 -5.53 12.78
C TYR A 253 -0.77 -6.64 12.11
N ALA A 254 0.54 -6.72 12.34
CA ALA A 254 1.38 -7.82 11.85
C ALA A 254 0.93 -9.21 12.34
N LYS A 255 0.13 -9.29 13.41
CA LYS A 255 -0.47 -10.55 13.88
C LYS A 255 -1.31 -11.24 12.80
N LEU A 256 -1.92 -10.48 11.90
CA LEU A 256 -2.66 -11.06 10.77
C LEU A 256 -1.79 -11.91 9.85
N LEU A 257 -0.46 -11.73 9.88
CA LEU A 257 0.48 -12.52 9.08
C LEU A 257 0.89 -13.84 9.77
N GLU A 258 0.45 -14.08 11.01
CA GLU A 258 0.72 -15.35 11.71
C GLU A 258 0.07 -16.50 10.92
N GLY A 259 0.88 -17.49 10.52
CA GLY A 259 0.46 -18.55 9.61
C GLY A 259 0.77 -18.31 8.13
N THR A 260 1.08 -17.08 7.73
CA THR A 260 1.56 -16.82 6.37
C THR A 260 2.94 -17.43 6.16
N TRP A 261 3.14 -18.09 5.03
CA TRP A 261 4.41 -18.75 4.72
C TRP A 261 5.58 -17.75 4.75
N GLY A 262 6.58 -18.06 5.54
CA GLY A 262 7.79 -17.24 5.70
C GLY A 262 7.65 -16.01 6.61
N TYR A 263 6.61 -15.96 7.45
CA TYR A 263 6.44 -14.94 8.50
C TYR A 263 7.45 -15.10 9.67
#